data_427cc5d19989f6df16ea36715d50b52a
#
_entry.id   427cc5d19989f6df16ea36715d50b52a
#
_cell.length_a   1.000
_cell.length_b   1.000
_cell.length_c   1.000
_cell.angle_alpha   90.00
_cell.angle_beta   90.00
_cell.angle_gamma   90.00
#
_symmetry.space_group_name_H-M   'P 1'
#
loop_
_entity.id
_entity.type
_entity.pdbx_description
1 polymer ?
#
loop_
_entity_poly.entity_id
_entity_poly.type
_entity_poly.pdbx_seq_one_letter_code
_entity_poly.pdbx_strand_id
1 'polypeptide(L)'
;YKNMEKNKVAVIGAGLMGNGIAQACATAGYDVVNIDTFEAAIEKSKATVEKLFSRKVAKGSMTEEKKAEILGRLTYSQNFEDVKGAFLVVEAVPEKIEIKKDTFKKVDELADAETIIVSNTSGLSISEIASVTNRPDKVMGAHFFYPAPVMKLLELVRGLVTSDETYDVVKEFAGKIGKTTVDAPEFPGFMVNRILVPMQNEAAFMVMEGSKPEDVDNAMKLGCNHPMGPIELTDFVGIDTMLATMTGLYNGFHDSKYRPCPLLETMVKSGMLGKKTGQGFYKYDEKGNKIGSNF
;
A
#
# COMPACT_ATOMS: atom_id res chain seq x y z
N TYR A 1 8.00 -14.76 21.97
CA TYR A 1 8.35 -13.33 21.77
C TYR A 1 9.29 -12.76 22.81
N LYS A 2 9.39 -13.35 24.02
CA LYS A 2 10.21 -12.78 25.11
C LYS A 2 11.72 -12.83 24.88
N ASN A 3 12.21 -13.64 23.93
CA ASN A 3 13.65 -13.85 23.68
C ASN A 3 14.14 -13.49 22.27
N MET A 4 13.29 -12.96 21.37
CA MET A 4 13.74 -12.45 20.06
C MET A 4 14.16 -11.00 20.17
N GLU A 5 15.36 -10.66 19.69
CA GLU A 5 15.71 -9.25 19.44
C GLU A 5 14.78 -8.71 18.36
N LYS A 6 13.81 -7.88 18.76
CA LYS A 6 12.84 -7.23 17.87
C LYS A 6 13.52 -6.09 17.08
N ASN A 7 14.59 -6.38 16.37
CA ASN A 7 15.36 -5.37 15.66
C ASN A 7 15.38 -5.57 14.13
N LYS A 8 15.23 -6.80 13.65
CA LYS A 8 15.27 -7.10 12.21
C LYS A 8 13.86 -7.25 11.63
N VAL A 9 13.60 -6.50 10.55
CA VAL A 9 12.38 -6.59 9.74
C VAL A 9 12.75 -7.02 8.32
N ALA A 10 12.02 -7.97 7.76
CA ALA A 10 12.12 -8.30 6.34
C ALA A 10 10.92 -7.72 5.57
N VAL A 11 11.15 -7.15 4.40
CA VAL A 11 10.11 -6.65 3.51
C VAL A 11 10.20 -7.37 2.19
N ILE A 12 9.16 -8.11 1.82
CA ILE A 12 9.08 -8.87 0.57
C ILE A 12 8.41 -8.02 -0.50
N GLY A 13 9.13 -7.79 -1.58
CA GLY A 13 8.77 -6.86 -2.67
C GLY A 13 9.56 -5.55 -2.56
N ALA A 14 10.26 -5.19 -3.64
CA ALA A 14 11.01 -3.93 -3.76
C ALA A 14 10.30 -2.91 -4.68
N GLY A 15 9.00 -3.12 -4.92
CA GLY A 15 8.15 -2.18 -5.64
C GLY A 15 7.87 -0.91 -4.83
N LEU A 16 6.94 -0.11 -5.33
CA LEU A 16 6.60 1.20 -4.77
C LEU A 16 6.26 1.15 -3.26
N MET A 17 5.41 0.21 -2.87
CA MET A 17 5.01 0.06 -1.47
C MET A 17 6.11 -0.57 -0.61
N GLY A 18 6.69 -1.69 -1.04
CA GLY A 18 7.73 -2.38 -0.28
C GLY A 18 8.96 -1.50 -0.03
N ASN A 19 9.40 -0.76 -1.04
CA ASN A 19 10.46 0.24 -0.89
C ASN A 19 10.10 1.28 0.20
N GLY A 20 8.90 1.86 0.12
CA GLY A 20 8.46 2.86 1.10
C GLY A 20 8.34 2.31 2.53
N ILE A 21 7.86 1.07 2.68
CA ILE A 21 7.77 0.38 3.97
C ILE A 21 9.17 0.12 4.53
N ALA A 22 10.10 -0.39 3.70
CA ALA A 22 11.48 -0.62 4.09
C ALA A 22 12.17 0.67 4.56
N GLN A 23 11.96 1.80 3.85
CA GLN A 23 12.44 3.12 4.27
C GLN A 23 11.87 3.54 5.63
N ALA A 24 10.57 3.37 5.85
CA ALA A 24 9.92 3.76 7.11
C ALA A 24 10.50 2.96 8.28
N CYS A 25 10.70 1.66 8.12
CA CYS A 25 11.30 0.79 9.12
C CYS A 25 12.77 1.17 9.41
N ALA A 26 13.60 1.35 8.38
CA ALA A 26 15.01 1.73 8.56
C ALA A 26 15.15 3.11 9.20
N THR A 27 14.30 4.07 8.84
CA THR A 27 14.26 5.41 9.45
C THR A 27 13.91 5.36 10.93
N ALA A 28 13.07 4.41 11.33
CA ALA A 28 12.69 4.17 12.73
C ALA A 28 13.75 3.40 13.54
N GLY A 29 14.85 2.96 12.90
CA GLY A 29 15.98 2.31 13.57
C GLY A 29 15.99 0.78 13.49
N TYR A 30 15.11 0.17 12.71
CA TYR A 30 15.15 -1.28 12.44
C TYR A 30 16.23 -1.62 11.42
N ASP A 31 16.86 -2.77 11.59
CA ASP A 31 17.68 -3.39 10.55
C ASP A 31 16.73 -4.06 9.55
N VAL A 32 16.79 -3.65 8.30
CA VAL A 32 15.83 -4.04 7.27
C VAL A 32 16.51 -4.80 6.15
N VAL A 33 15.94 -5.91 5.75
CA VAL A 33 16.24 -6.57 4.48
C VAL A 33 15.03 -6.44 3.55
N ASN A 34 15.21 -5.77 2.41
CA ASN A 34 14.20 -5.67 1.36
C ASN A 34 14.49 -6.73 0.29
N ILE A 35 13.58 -7.69 0.14
CA ILE A 35 13.77 -8.88 -0.69
C ILE A 35 12.88 -8.79 -1.92
N ASP A 36 13.45 -8.99 -3.11
CA ASP A 36 12.71 -9.11 -4.36
C ASP A 36 13.41 -10.12 -5.28
N THR A 37 12.65 -10.87 -6.06
CA THR A 37 13.22 -11.83 -7.01
C THR A 37 13.80 -11.16 -8.26
N PHE A 38 13.43 -9.93 -8.53
CA PHE A 38 13.86 -9.16 -9.69
C PHE A 38 14.97 -8.16 -9.31
N GLU A 39 16.18 -8.38 -9.80
CA GLU A 39 17.32 -7.48 -9.58
C GLU A 39 17.01 -6.04 -9.99
N ALA A 40 16.32 -5.87 -11.13
CA ALA A 40 15.92 -4.54 -11.61
C ALA A 40 15.01 -3.78 -10.62
N ALA A 41 14.14 -4.49 -9.88
CA ALA A 41 13.31 -3.88 -8.84
C ALA A 41 14.17 -3.43 -7.65
N ILE A 42 15.13 -4.24 -7.24
CA ILE A 42 16.09 -3.93 -6.18
C ILE A 42 16.91 -2.70 -6.55
N GLU A 43 17.51 -2.66 -7.73
CA GLU A 43 18.33 -1.53 -8.17
C GLU A 43 17.52 -0.23 -8.29
N LYS A 44 16.31 -0.31 -8.79
CA LYS A 44 15.37 0.82 -8.82
C LYS A 44 15.01 1.28 -7.40
N SER A 45 14.81 0.35 -6.48
CA SER A 45 14.52 0.64 -5.07
C SER A 45 15.69 1.39 -4.43
N LYS A 46 16.92 0.88 -4.54
CA LYS A 46 18.15 1.53 -4.04
C LYS A 46 18.30 2.95 -4.57
N ALA A 47 18.21 3.12 -5.90
CA ALA A 47 18.34 4.43 -6.55
C ALA A 47 17.27 5.43 -6.07
N THR A 48 16.04 4.95 -5.85
CA THR A 48 14.93 5.78 -5.37
C THR A 48 15.18 6.28 -3.95
N VAL A 49 15.63 5.40 -3.05
CA VAL A 49 15.93 5.74 -1.65
C VAL A 49 17.09 6.72 -1.57
N GLU A 50 18.19 6.41 -2.26
CA GLU A 50 19.37 7.27 -2.31
C GLU A 50 19.02 8.68 -2.80
N LYS A 51 18.30 8.78 -3.92
CA LYS A 51 17.85 10.06 -4.49
C LYS A 51 16.96 10.84 -3.53
N LEU A 52 16.05 10.16 -2.82
CA LEU A 52 15.14 10.80 -1.86
C LEU A 52 15.93 11.38 -0.70
N PHE A 53 16.84 10.61 -0.10
CA PHE A 53 17.60 11.07 1.05
C PHE A 53 18.63 12.14 0.67
N SER A 54 19.29 12.03 -0.49
CA SER A 54 20.16 13.10 -1.01
C SER A 54 19.41 14.42 -1.20
N ARG A 55 18.16 14.37 -1.68
CA ARG A 55 17.31 15.57 -1.76
C ARG A 55 16.96 16.16 -0.38
N LYS A 56 16.73 15.33 0.62
CA LYS A 56 16.48 15.79 2.01
C LYS A 56 17.70 16.47 2.59
N VAL A 57 18.89 15.93 2.34
CA VAL A 57 20.17 16.54 2.75
C VAL A 57 20.36 17.87 2.04
N ALA A 58 20.21 17.93 0.73
CA ALA A 58 20.34 19.16 -0.06
C ALA A 58 19.36 20.27 0.38
N LYS A 59 18.19 19.89 0.93
CA LYS A 59 17.20 20.83 1.50
C LYS A 59 17.45 21.15 2.99
N GLY A 60 18.49 20.61 3.60
CA GLY A 60 18.78 20.81 5.03
C GLY A 60 17.79 20.13 6.00
N SER A 61 16.93 19.23 5.51
CA SER A 61 15.98 18.49 6.35
C SER A 61 16.51 17.16 6.88
N MET A 62 17.74 16.80 6.54
CA MET A 62 18.47 15.61 6.99
C MET A 62 19.98 15.91 6.93
N THR A 63 20.77 15.35 7.87
CA THR A 63 22.24 15.42 7.79
C THR A 63 22.78 14.24 6.99
N GLU A 64 24.03 14.35 6.50
CA GLU A 64 24.70 13.22 5.80
C GLU A 64 24.92 12.04 6.74
N GLU A 65 25.24 12.29 8.01
CA GLU A 65 25.43 11.25 9.03
C GLU A 65 24.12 10.47 9.23
N LYS A 66 22.96 11.17 9.32
CA LYS A 66 21.66 10.52 9.46
C LYS A 66 21.26 9.73 8.23
N LYS A 67 21.59 10.24 7.03
CA LYS A 67 21.41 9.51 5.77
C LYS A 67 22.23 8.22 5.79
N ALA A 68 23.53 8.32 6.14
CA ALA A 68 24.42 7.15 6.18
C ALA A 68 23.96 6.12 7.21
N GLU A 69 23.51 6.55 8.40
CA GLU A 69 22.93 5.67 9.42
C GLU A 69 21.74 4.88 8.90
N ILE A 70 20.77 5.55 8.26
CA ILE A 70 19.56 4.90 7.75
C ILE A 70 19.89 3.93 6.60
N LEU A 71 20.74 4.36 5.66
CA LEU A 71 21.16 3.50 4.54
C LEU A 71 21.95 2.29 5.02
N GLY A 72 22.75 2.44 6.09
CA GLY A 72 23.47 1.32 6.70
C GLY A 72 22.58 0.26 7.33
N ARG A 73 21.33 0.60 7.68
CA ARG A 73 20.33 -0.33 8.21
C ARG A 73 19.50 -1.02 7.12
N LEU A 74 19.59 -0.56 5.87
CA LEU A 74 18.78 -1.05 4.75
C LEU A 74 19.64 -1.90 3.82
N THR A 75 19.39 -3.21 3.83
CA THR A 75 20.02 -4.18 2.95
C THR A 75 19.02 -4.67 1.90
N TYR A 76 19.53 -5.24 0.81
CA TYR A 76 18.72 -5.76 -0.29
C TYR A 76 19.18 -7.16 -0.65
N SER A 77 18.25 -8.02 -1.01
CA SER A 77 18.55 -9.41 -1.34
C SER A 77 17.57 -9.98 -2.39
N GLN A 78 18.03 -10.97 -3.13
CA GLN A 78 17.18 -11.83 -3.96
C GLN A 78 16.87 -13.15 -3.28
N ASN A 79 17.49 -13.42 -2.12
CA ASN A 79 17.35 -14.67 -1.41
C ASN A 79 16.29 -14.59 -0.31
N PHE A 80 15.24 -15.41 -0.41
CA PHE A 80 14.21 -15.49 0.62
C PHE A 80 14.71 -16.04 1.96
N GLU A 81 15.85 -16.74 1.99
CA GLU A 81 16.44 -17.18 3.27
C GLU A 81 16.84 -16.05 4.19
N ASP A 82 17.02 -14.84 3.66
CA ASP A 82 17.35 -13.66 4.44
C ASP A 82 16.19 -13.17 5.33
N VAL A 83 15.01 -13.80 5.29
CA VAL A 83 13.95 -13.60 6.29
C VAL A 83 14.31 -14.16 7.66
N LYS A 84 15.28 -15.09 7.73
CA LYS A 84 15.75 -15.67 9.00
C LYS A 84 16.23 -14.59 9.96
N GLY A 85 15.88 -14.72 11.22
CA GLY A 85 16.18 -13.73 12.26
C GLY A 85 15.27 -12.51 12.28
N ALA A 86 14.35 -12.36 11.33
CA ALA A 86 13.37 -11.29 11.37
C ALA A 86 12.24 -11.62 12.35
N PHE A 87 11.91 -10.67 13.26
CA PHE A 87 10.73 -10.84 14.11
C PHE A 87 9.43 -10.57 13.36
N LEU A 88 9.52 -9.78 12.29
CA LEU A 88 8.39 -9.39 11.46
C LEU A 88 8.78 -9.43 9.98
N VAL A 89 7.93 -10.05 9.17
CA VAL A 89 8.00 -10.03 7.72
C VAL A 89 6.79 -9.26 7.19
N VAL A 90 7.02 -8.23 6.38
CA VAL A 90 5.97 -7.46 5.70
C VAL A 90 5.95 -7.82 4.24
N GLU A 91 4.86 -8.42 3.77
CA GLU A 91 4.66 -8.77 2.37
C GLU A 91 4.04 -7.60 1.61
N ALA A 92 4.66 -7.21 0.50
CA ALA A 92 4.22 -6.14 -0.41
C ALA A 92 4.41 -6.53 -1.90
N VAL A 93 4.10 -7.79 -2.23
CA VAL A 93 4.10 -8.33 -3.59
C VAL A 93 2.82 -7.92 -4.35
N PRO A 94 2.72 -8.14 -5.69
CA PRO A 94 1.53 -7.78 -6.46
C PRO A 94 0.22 -8.30 -5.85
N GLU A 95 -0.86 -7.52 -6.01
CA GLU A 95 -2.18 -7.75 -5.41
C GLU A 95 -2.94 -8.89 -6.14
N LYS A 96 -2.39 -10.10 -6.03
CA LYS A 96 -2.95 -11.34 -6.56
C LYS A 96 -2.88 -12.41 -5.49
N ILE A 97 -4.01 -13.01 -5.17
CA ILE A 97 -4.14 -13.96 -4.05
C ILE A 97 -3.15 -15.12 -4.17
N GLU A 98 -2.97 -15.69 -5.36
CA GLU A 98 -2.07 -16.82 -5.58
C GLU A 98 -0.60 -16.43 -5.31
N ILE A 99 -0.17 -15.24 -5.79
CA ILE A 99 1.20 -14.76 -5.54
C ILE A 99 1.43 -14.54 -4.05
N LYS A 100 0.44 -14.00 -3.34
CA LYS A 100 0.54 -13.79 -1.89
C LYS A 100 0.59 -15.11 -1.13
N LYS A 101 -0.27 -16.07 -1.48
CA LYS A 101 -0.28 -17.41 -0.88
C LYS A 101 1.06 -18.12 -1.09
N ASP A 102 1.61 -18.11 -2.31
CA ASP A 102 2.92 -18.69 -2.59
C ASP A 102 4.04 -18.02 -1.80
N THR A 103 3.98 -16.68 -1.68
CA THR A 103 4.94 -15.91 -0.88
C THR A 103 4.85 -16.27 0.59
N PHE A 104 3.64 -16.32 1.16
CA PHE A 104 3.42 -16.65 2.57
C PHE A 104 3.87 -18.06 2.89
N LYS A 105 3.56 -19.05 2.03
CA LYS A 105 4.03 -20.41 2.17
C LYS A 105 5.56 -20.49 2.20
N LYS A 106 6.22 -19.80 1.25
CA LYS A 106 7.68 -19.77 1.18
C LYS A 106 8.31 -19.10 2.39
N VAL A 107 7.74 -17.99 2.87
CA VAL A 107 8.22 -17.30 4.08
C VAL A 107 7.99 -18.17 5.31
N ASP A 108 6.85 -18.84 5.42
CA ASP A 108 6.53 -19.75 6.53
C ASP A 108 7.53 -20.91 6.66
N GLU A 109 7.99 -21.46 5.53
CA GLU A 109 8.98 -22.55 5.48
C GLU A 109 10.39 -22.08 5.93
N LEU A 110 10.74 -20.81 5.72
CA LEU A 110 12.09 -20.29 5.92
C LEU A 110 12.27 -19.47 7.20
N ALA A 111 11.23 -18.77 7.64
CA ALA A 111 11.29 -17.89 8.79
C ALA A 111 11.32 -18.66 10.12
N ASP A 112 11.90 -18.03 11.14
CA ASP A 112 11.92 -18.58 12.50
C ASP A 112 10.51 -18.80 13.03
N ALA A 113 10.32 -19.76 13.93
CA ALA A 113 9.00 -20.19 14.42
C ALA A 113 8.18 -19.04 15.05
N GLU A 114 8.85 -18.04 15.64
CA GLU A 114 8.21 -16.89 16.30
C GLU A 114 8.00 -15.68 15.36
N THR A 115 8.43 -15.75 14.11
CA THR A 115 8.26 -14.66 13.14
C THR A 115 6.79 -14.42 12.84
N ILE A 116 6.35 -13.18 12.95
CA ILE A 116 5.05 -12.72 12.49
C ILE A 116 5.13 -12.36 11.02
N ILE A 117 4.09 -12.72 10.25
CA ILE A 117 4.02 -12.39 8.82
C ILE A 117 2.78 -11.51 8.58
N VAL A 118 2.98 -10.32 8.04
CA VAL A 118 1.87 -9.41 7.73
C VAL A 118 1.79 -9.12 6.24
N SER A 119 0.57 -8.99 5.72
CA SER A 119 0.32 -8.60 4.33
C SER A 119 -0.05 -7.12 4.21
N ASN A 120 0.54 -6.43 3.24
CA ASN A 120 0.15 -5.08 2.84
C ASN A 120 -0.99 -5.10 1.80
N THR A 121 -1.76 -6.17 1.72
CA THR A 121 -2.92 -6.22 0.82
C THR A 121 -3.88 -5.07 1.09
N SER A 122 -4.56 -4.62 0.04
CA SER A 122 -5.57 -3.55 0.11
C SER A 122 -7.00 -4.08 0.31
N GLY A 123 -7.21 -5.41 0.33
CA GLY A 123 -8.56 -5.96 0.48
C GLY A 123 -8.72 -7.45 0.24
N LEU A 124 -7.63 -8.19 0.00
CA LEU A 124 -7.69 -9.65 -0.09
C LEU A 124 -7.87 -10.26 1.32
N SER A 125 -8.46 -11.43 1.38
CA SER A 125 -8.73 -12.12 2.66
C SER A 125 -7.43 -12.50 3.37
N ILE A 126 -7.24 -11.99 4.57
CA ILE A 126 -6.11 -12.32 5.45
C ILE A 126 -6.22 -13.78 5.90
N SER A 127 -7.43 -14.24 6.22
CA SER A 127 -7.69 -15.62 6.63
C SER A 127 -7.35 -16.60 5.51
N GLU A 128 -7.66 -16.27 4.24
CA GLU A 128 -7.27 -17.09 3.11
C GLU A 128 -5.75 -17.13 2.93
N ILE A 129 -5.07 -15.99 3.05
CA ILE A 129 -3.61 -15.92 2.98
C ILE A 129 -2.99 -16.72 4.15
N ALA A 130 -3.51 -16.59 5.35
CA ALA A 130 -3.02 -17.30 6.53
C ALA A 130 -3.16 -18.82 6.42
N SER A 131 -4.19 -19.29 5.71
CA SER A 131 -4.53 -20.73 5.61
C SER A 131 -3.45 -21.59 4.97
N VAL A 132 -2.51 -21.01 4.23
CA VAL A 132 -1.40 -21.75 3.59
C VAL A 132 -0.15 -21.81 4.46
N THR A 133 -0.19 -21.25 5.66
CA THR A 133 0.92 -21.26 6.63
C THR A 133 0.67 -22.25 7.77
N ASN A 134 1.74 -22.67 8.47
CA ASN A 134 1.65 -23.48 9.69
C ASN A 134 1.51 -22.60 10.96
N ARG A 135 1.41 -21.28 10.81
CA ARG A 135 1.28 -20.29 11.88
C ARG A 135 0.17 -19.25 11.60
N PRO A 136 -1.07 -19.68 11.29
CA PRO A 136 -2.13 -18.75 10.92
C PRO A 136 -2.49 -17.75 12.03
N ASP A 137 -2.20 -18.08 13.28
CA ASP A 137 -2.32 -17.20 14.45
C ASP A 137 -1.29 -16.05 14.47
N LYS A 138 -0.16 -16.21 13.73
CA LYS A 138 0.90 -15.20 13.56
C LYS A 138 0.82 -14.45 12.23
N VAL A 139 -0.34 -14.49 11.58
CA VAL A 139 -0.60 -13.79 10.33
C VAL A 139 -1.68 -12.73 10.55
N MET A 140 -1.47 -11.53 10.00
CA MET A 140 -2.47 -10.47 9.95
C MET A 140 -2.25 -9.51 8.78
N GLY A 141 -3.18 -8.60 8.54
CA GLY A 141 -3.03 -7.50 7.60
C GLY A 141 -2.43 -6.27 8.28
N ALA A 142 -1.53 -5.61 7.56
CA ALA A 142 -0.97 -4.31 7.92
C ALA A 142 -0.97 -3.44 6.66
N HIS A 143 -2.09 -2.77 6.39
CA HIS A 143 -2.33 -2.02 5.17
C HIS A 143 -1.76 -0.61 5.28
N PHE A 144 -0.64 -0.37 4.60
CA PHE A 144 0.01 0.91 4.47
C PHE A 144 -0.59 1.72 3.32
N PHE A 145 -0.48 3.06 3.42
CA PHE A 145 -0.93 3.99 2.39
C PHE A 145 0.25 4.66 1.69
N TYR A 146 0.10 4.91 0.40
CA TYR A 146 1.14 5.56 -0.40
C TYR A 146 1.13 7.10 -0.21
N PRO A 147 2.29 7.72 -0.03
CA PRO A 147 3.64 7.17 0.18
C PRO A 147 3.84 6.65 1.63
N ALA A 148 4.27 5.38 1.76
CA ALA A 148 4.36 4.73 3.08
C ALA A 148 5.23 5.48 4.12
N PRO A 149 6.35 6.15 3.78
CA PRO A 149 7.10 6.93 4.76
C PRO A 149 6.39 8.20 5.25
N VAL A 150 5.37 8.68 4.51
CA VAL A 150 4.70 9.98 4.77
C VAL A 150 3.35 9.79 5.45
N MET A 151 2.55 8.86 4.92
CA MET A 151 1.19 8.62 5.42
C MET A 151 1.21 8.03 6.82
N LYS A 152 0.47 8.65 7.73
CA LYS A 152 0.47 8.28 9.15
C LYS A 152 -0.40 7.07 9.45
N LEU A 153 -1.42 6.80 8.63
CA LEU A 153 -2.38 5.74 8.86
C LEU A 153 -1.80 4.36 8.54
N LEU A 154 -2.10 3.39 9.41
CA LEU A 154 -1.93 1.96 9.17
C LEU A 154 -3.22 1.25 9.60
N GLU A 155 -3.89 0.57 8.68
CA GLU A 155 -5.02 -0.30 9.02
C GLU A 155 -4.49 -1.65 9.48
N LEU A 156 -4.88 -2.06 10.67
CA LEU A 156 -4.61 -3.39 11.22
C LEU A 156 -5.81 -4.29 10.98
N VAL A 157 -5.58 -5.42 10.32
CA VAL A 157 -6.65 -6.33 9.92
C VAL A 157 -6.35 -7.71 10.48
N ARG A 158 -7.15 -8.15 11.44
CA ARG A 158 -7.03 -9.51 11.99
C ARG A 158 -7.75 -10.48 11.06
N GLY A 159 -7.10 -11.61 10.76
CA GLY A 159 -7.80 -12.77 10.21
C GLY A 159 -8.57 -13.52 11.31
N LEU A 160 -9.31 -14.55 10.93
CA LEU A 160 -10.19 -15.30 11.82
C LEU A 160 -9.47 -15.88 13.04
N VAL A 161 -8.21 -16.23 12.93
CA VAL A 161 -7.44 -16.90 14.00
C VAL A 161 -6.21 -16.11 14.45
N THR A 162 -6.04 -14.88 13.99
CA THR A 162 -4.95 -14.00 14.45
C THR A 162 -4.99 -13.84 15.96
N SER A 163 -3.90 -14.16 16.66
CA SER A 163 -3.82 -14.07 18.11
C SER A 163 -3.76 -12.62 18.62
N ASP A 164 -4.16 -12.40 19.86
CA ASP A 164 -4.04 -11.09 20.52
C ASP A 164 -2.57 -10.69 20.66
N GLU A 165 -1.70 -11.66 20.92
CA GLU A 165 -0.27 -11.44 21.04
C GLU A 165 0.36 -10.95 19.70
N THR A 166 -0.03 -11.56 18.58
CA THR A 166 0.38 -11.10 17.24
C THR A 166 -0.08 -9.67 16.98
N TYR A 167 -1.34 -9.39 17.27
CA TYR A 167 -1.91 -8.05 17.12
C TYR A 167 -1.14 -7.02 17.96
N ASP A 168 -0.89 -7.30 19.23
CA ASP A 168 -0.20 -6.37 20.13
C ASP A 168 1.22 -6.07 19.66
N VAL A 169 1.96 -7.08 19.19
CA VAL A 169 3.31 -6.91 18.63
C VAL A 169 3.30 -6.02 17.38
N VAL A 170 2.35 -6.25 16.46
CA VAL A 170 2.26 -5.44 15.23
C VAL A 170 1.81 -4.01 15.54
N LYS A 171 0.92 -3.82 16.50
CA LYS A 171 0.49 -2.49 16.97
C LYS A 171 1.64 -1.71 17.63
N GLU A 172 2.45 -2.38 18.45
CA GLU A 172 3.67 -1.79 19.03
C GLU A 172 4.66 -1.38 17.94
N PHE A 173 4.92 -2.27 16.97
CA PHE A 173 5.74 -2.00 15.80
C PHE A 173 5.24 -0.78 15.03
N ALA A 174 3.93 -0.70 14.74
CA ALA A 174 3.31 0.42 14.05
C ALA A 174 3.59 1.76 14.76
N GLY A 175 3.44 1.79 16.08
CA GLY A 175 3.76 2.97 16.90
C GLY A 175 5.23 3.38 16.78
N LYS A 176 6.16 2.42 16.80
CA LYS A 176 7.61 2.68 16.67
C LYS A 176 8.00 3.26 15.32
N ILE A 177 7.33 2.87 14.24
CA ILE A 177 7.55 3.45 12.91
C ILE A 177 6.71 4.71 12.65
N GLY A 178 6.14 5.31 13.72
CA GLY A 178 5.41 6.57 13.66
C GLY A 178 4.03 6.50 12.99
N LYS A 179 3.39 5.33 12.99
CA LYS A 179 2.04 5.15 12.45
C LYS A 179 0.97 5.26 13.53
N THR A 180 -0.17 5.80 13.15
CA THR A 180 -1.41 5.73 13.90
C THR A 180 -2.24 4.58 13.35
N THR A 181 -2.61 3.64 14.21
CA THR A 181 -3.35 2.45 13.79
C THR A 181 -4.86 2.64 13.93
N VAL A 182 -5.60 2.01 13.03
CA VAL A 182 -7.04 1.76 13.18
C VAL A 182 -7.30 0.27 12.97
N ASP A 183 -8.27 -0.27 13.70
CA ASP A 183 -8.67 -1.67 13.59
C ASP A 183 -9.72 -1.79 12.50
N ALA A 184 -9.36 -2.42 11.40
CA ALA A 184 -10.24 -2.62 10.28
C ALA A 184 -10.76 -4.08 10.26
N PRO A 185 -12.06 -4.29 9.99
CA PRO A 185 -12.59 -5.65 9.84
C PRO A 185 -12.04 -6.31 8.57
N GLU A 186 -11.91 -7.63 8.60
CA GLU A 186 -11.51 -8.42 7.43
C GLU A 186 -12.66 -8.50 6.41
N PHE A 187 -12.89 -7.39 5.70
CA PHE A 187 -13.85 -7.32 4.58
C PHE A 187 -13.21 -6.61 3.40
N PRO A 188 -13.70 -6.82 2.17
CA PRO A 188 -13.15 -6.17 0.97
C PRO A 188 -12.98 -4.66 1.14
N GLY A 189 -11.78 -4.16 0.84
CA GLY A 189 -11.43 -2.74 0.94
C GLY A 189 -11.25 -2.20 2.36
N PHE A 190 -11.31 -3.06 3.38
CA PHE A 190 -11.16 -2.71 4.81
C PHE A 190 -12.02 -1.49 5.21
N MET A 191 -11.44 -0.39 5.72
CA MET A 191 -12.19 0.83 6.02
C MET A 191 -12.07 1.88 4.94
N VAL A 192 -10.85 2.29 4.62
CA VAL A 192 -10.62 3.46 3.76
C VAL A 192 -11.14 3.21 2.36
N ASN A 193 -10.73 2.12 1.71
CA ASN A 193 -11.14 1.84 0.34
C ASN A 193 -12.65 1.53 0.24
N ARG A 194 -13.22 0.91 1.27
CA ARG A 194 -14.65 0.63 1.33
C ARG A 194 -15.52 1.88 1.36
N ILE A 195 -15.00 3.00 1.86
CA ILE A 195 -15.68 4.30 1.90
C ILE A 195 -15.27 5.16 0.70
N LEU A 196 -13.97 5.29 0.49
CA LEU A 196 -13.40 6.20 -0.49
C LEU A 196 -13.73 5.80 -1.94
N VAL A 197 -13.54 4.53 -2.27
CA VAL A 197 -13.68 4.07 -3.67
C VAL A 197 -15.12 4.13 -4.16
N PRO A 198 -16.15 3.75 -3.39
CA PRO A 198 -17.54 4.01 -3.75
C PRO A 198 -17.88 5.51 -3.92
N MET A 199 -17.31 6.38 -3.11
CA MET A 199 -17.47 7.83 -3.27
C MET A 199 -16.88 8.32 -4.60
N GLN A 200 -15.69 7.85 -4.98
CA GLN A 200 -15.07 8.15 -6.29
C GLN A 200 -15.91 7.57 -7.45
N ASN A 201 -16.45 6.38 -7.25
CA ASN A 201 -17.33 5.73 -8.23
C ASN A 201 -18.63 6.51 -8.46
N GLU A 202 -19.24 7.02 -7.39
CA GLU A 202 -20.42 7.88 -7.48
C GLU A 202 -20.10 9.20 -8.18
N ALA A 203 -18.93 9.79 -7.90
CA ALA A 203 -18.47 10.98 -8.61
C ALA A 203 -18.29 10.72 -10.13
N ALA A 204 -17.80 9.52 -10.50
CA ALA A 204 -17.73 9.12 -11.91
C ALA A 204 -19.10 8.95 -12.57
N PHE A 205 -20.13 8.45 -11.84
CA PHE A 205 -21.50 8.44 -12.32
C PHE A 205 -22.03 9.84 -12.58
N MET A 206 -21.77 10.81 -11.69
CA MET A 206 -22.18 12.19 -11.91
C MET A 206 -21.58 12.78 -13.19
N VAL A 207 -20.31 12.49 -13.47
CA VAL A 207 -19.68 12.92 -14.74
C VAL A 207 -20.32 12.21 -15.93
N MET A 208 -20.59 10.89 -15.85
CA MET A 208 -21.28 10.14 -16.90
C MET A 208 -22.67 10.71 -17.19
N GLU A 209 -23.34 11.25 -16.18
CA GLU A 209 -24.67 11.87 -16.25
C GLU A 209 -24.63 13.35 -16.69
N GLY A 210 -23.46 13.91 -17.00
CA GLY A 210 -23.27 15.23 -17.59
C GLY A 210 -22.76 16.33 -16.65
N SER A 211 -22.40 15.99 -15.40
CA SER A 211 -21.72 16.95 -14.51
C SER A 211 -20.28 17.19 -14.98
N LYS A 212 -19.81 18.41 -14.87
CA LYS A 212 -18.41 18.72 -15.18
C LYS A 212 -17.47 18.18 -14.07
N PRO A 213 -16.32 17.57 -14.40
CA PRO A 213 -15.35 17.11 -13.43
C PRO A 213 -14.96 18.17 -12.39
N GLU A 214 -14.77 19.41 -12.84
CA GLU A 214 -14.39 20.52 -11.98
C GLU A 214 -15.48 20.88 -10.95
N ASP A 215 -16.74 20.81 -11.35
CA ASP A 215 -17.87 21.13 -10.46
C ASP A 215 -18.02 20.05 -9.39
N VAL A 216 -17.87 18.77 -9.75
CA VAL A 216 -17.90 17.64 -8.81
C VAL A 216 -16.75 17.77 -7.80
N ASP A 217 -15.54 18.05 -8.28
CA ASP A 217 -14.37 18.22 -7.40
C ASP A 217 -14.51 19.44 -6.49
N ASN A 218 -14.96 20.57 -7.01
CA ASN A 218 -15.17 21.79 -6.23
C ASN A 218 -16.25 21.62 -5.18
N ALA A 219 -17.34 20.92 -5.49
CA ALA A 219 -18.39 20.62 -4.52
C ALA A 219 -17.83 19.88 -3.30
N MET A 220 -17.00 18.86 -3.51
CA MET A 220 -16.41 18.09 -2.43
C MET A 220 -15.28 18.83 -1.68
N LYS A 221 -14.50 19.63 -2.39
CA LYS A 221 -13.44 20.46 -1.78
C LYS A 221 -14.04 21.58 -0.92
N LEU A 222 -15.01 22.29 -1.43
CA LEU A 222 -15.60 23.45 -0.75
C LEU A 222 -16.71 23.08 0.22
N GLY A 223 -17.53 22.07 -0.11
CA GLY A 223 -18.64 21.63 0.72
C GLY A 223 -18.25 20.66 1.84
N CYS A 224 -17.22 19.84 1.63
CA CYS A 224 -16.78 18.80 2.57
C CYS A 224 -15.32 18.97 3.05
N ASN A 225 -14.66 20.05 2.64
CA ASN A 225 -13.25 20.36 3.01
C ASN A 225 -12.26 19.24 2.60
N HIS A 226 -12.51 18.57 1.47
CA HIS A 226 -11.56 17.60 0.94
C HIS A 226 -10.31 18.32 0.40
N PRO A 227 -9.10 17.81 0.66
CA PRO A 227 -7.86 18.41 0.15
C PRO A 227 -7.73 18.28 -1.36
N MET A 228 -8.34 17.23 -1.94
CA MET A 228 -8.42 16.93 -3.37
C MET A 228 -9.82 16.42 -3.69
N GLY A 229 -10.38 16.82 -4.82
CA GLY A 229 -11.68 16.32 -5.23
C GLY A 229 -11.64 14.85 -5.67
N PRO A 230 -12.79 14.14 -5.65
CA PRO A 230 -12.84 12.70 -5.91
C PRO A 230 -12.45 12.33 -7.35
N ILE A 231 -12.74 13.18 -8.32
CA ILE A 231 -12.40 12.96 -9.73
C ILE A 231 -10.89 13.14 -9.97
N GLU A 232 -10.32 14.23 -9.42
CA GLU A 232 -8.87 14.46 -9.49
C GLU A 232 -8.10 13.36 -8.75
N LEU A 233 -8.62 12.87 -7.62
CA LEU A 233 -8.03 11.77 -6.88
C LEU A 233 -8.07 10.47 -7.68
N THR A 234 -9.15 10.21 -8.42
CA THR A 234 -9.28 9.05 -9.31
C THR A 234 -8.22 9.08 -10.42
N ASP A 235 -8.00 10.22 -11.04
CA ASP A 235 -6.94 10.40 -12.04
C ASP A 235 -5.53 10.26 -11.43
N PHE A 236 -5.34 10.74 -10.20
CA PHE A 236 -4.06 10.68 -9.48
C PHE A 236 -3.69 9.25 -9.11
N VAL A 237 -4.63 8.47 -8.59
CA VAL A 237 -4.45 7.04 -8.24
C VAL A 237 -4.29 6.19 -9.50
N GLY A 238 -5.01 6.54 -10.53
CA GLY A 238 -5.14 5.79 -11.78
C GLY A 238 -6.49 5.11 -11.90
N ILE A 239 -7.18 5.39 -12.99
CA ILE A 239 -8.55 4.91 -13.26
C ILE A 239 -8.62 3.38 -13.30
N ASP A 240 -7.60 2.72 -13.85
CA ASP A 240 -7.47 1.25 -13.84
C ASP A 240 -7.35 0.68 -12.41
N THR A 241 -6.58 1.31 -11.55
CA THR A 241 -6.44 0.91 -10.14
C THR A 241 -7.76 1.10 -9.39
N MET A 242 -8.40 2.25 -9.60
CA MET A 242 -9.71 2.54 -9.01
C MET A 242 -10.78 1.55 -9.47
N LEU A 243 -10.85 1.26 -10.78
CA LEU A 243 -11.76 0.28 -11.36
C LEU A 243 -11.52 -1.13 -10.80
N ALA A 244 -10.25 -1.55 -10.70
CA ALA A 244 -9.90 -2.84 -10.14
C ALA A 244 -10.34 -2.96 -8.67
N THR A 245 -10.16 -1.91 -7.87
CA THR A 245 -10.56 -1.89 -6.46
C THR A 245 -12.09 -1.91 -6.34
N MET A 246 -12.80 -1.12 -7.15
CA MET A 246 -14.27 -1.12 -7.14
C MET A 246 -14.85 -2.49 -7.58
N THR A 247 -14.23 -3.11 -8.59
CA THR A 247 -14.58 -4.48 -9.02
C THR A 247 -14.33 -5.49 -7.90
N GLY A 248 -13.23 -5.34 -7.16
CA GLY A 248 -12.94 -6.16 -5.98
C GLY A 248 -14.00 -6.04 -4.89
N LEU A 249 -14.47 -4.81 -4.60
CA LEU A 249 -15.57 -4.57 -3.67
C LEU A 249 -16.88 -5.25 -4.16
N TYR A 250 -17.20 -5.07 -5.43
CA TYR A 250 -18.40 -5.67 -6.01
C TYR A 250 -18.38 -7.21 -5.94
N ASN A 251 -17.28 -7.82 -6.34
CA ASN A 251 -17.12 -9.27 -6.30
C ASN A 251 -17.08 -9.82 -4.87
N GLY A 252 -16.50 -9.09 -3.93
CA GLY A 252 -16.36 -9.55 -2.55
C GLY A 252 -17.64 -9.41 -1.73
N PHE A 253 -18.45 -8.37 -1.98
CA PHE A 253 -19.72 -8.17 -1.27
C PHE A 253 -20.94 -8.75 -1.99
N HIS A 254 -20.85 -8.97 -3.31
CA HIS A 254 -21.97 -9.37 -4.15
C HIS A 254 -23.18 -8.43 -4.03
N ASP A 255 -22.94 -7.14 -3.79
CA ASP A 255 -23.96 -6.10 -3.61
C ASP A 255 -23.86 -5.08 -4.74
N SER A 256 -24.99 -4.82 -5.41
CA SER A 256 -25.07 -3.92 -6.56
C SER A 256 -24.68 -2.47 -6.24
N LYS A 257 -24.67 -2.05 -4.96
CA LYS A 257 -24.19 -0.72 -4.55
C LYS A 257 -22.70 -0.50 -4.86
N TYR A 258 -21.93 -1.58 -5.04
CA TYR A 258 -20.51 -1.53 -5.42
C TYR A 258 -20.30 -1.72 -6.93
N ARG A 259 -21.37 -1.67 -7.75
CA ARG A 259 -21.25 -1.78 -9.20
C ARG A 259 -20.33 -0.68 -9.75
N PRO A 260 -19.27 -1.03 -10.50
CA PRO A 260 -18.41 -0.02 -11.14
C PRO A 260 -19.19 0.85 -12.12
N CYS A 261 -18.86 2.12 -12.18
CA CYS A 261 -19.40 3.03 -13.18
C CYS A 261 -18.92 2.61 -14.58
N PRO A 262 -19.85 2.42 -15.58
CA PRO A 262 -19.47 2.02 -16.94
C PRO A 262 -18.48 2.96 -17.64
N LEU A 263 -18.51 4.25 -17.29
CA LEU A 263 -17.57 5.23 -17.82
C LEU A 263 -16.10 4.87 -17.48
N LEU A 264 -15.84 4.38 -16.25
CA LEU A 264 -14.51 3.96 -15.84
C LEU A 264 -13.99 2.80 -16.71
N GLU A 265 -14.83 1.82 -17.00
CA GLU A 265 -14.45 0.71 -17.90
C GLU A 265 -14.13 1.20 -19.32
N THR A 266 -14.93 2.13 -19.83
CA THR A 266 -14.72 2.72 -21.15
C THR A 266 -13.41 3.49 -21.20
N MET A 267 -13.12 4.29 -20.17
CA MET A 267 -11.88 5.04 -20.07
C MET A 267 -10.66 4.13 -20.02
N VAL A 268 -10.70 3.08 -19.20
CA VAL A 268 -9.61 2.10 -19.12
C VAL A 268 -9.35 1.41 -20.45
N LYS A 269 -10.42 0.94 -21.14
CA LYS A 269 -10.32 0.32 -22.46
C LYS A 269 -9.78 1.28 -23.52
N SER A 270 -9.96 2.59 -23.34
CA SER A 270 -9.46 3.64 -24.24
C SER A 270 -8.04 4.14 -23.89
N GLY A 271 -7.41 3.57 -22.85
CA GLY A 271 -6.08 3.99 -22.40
C GLY A 271 -6.05 5.30 -21.63
N MET A 272 -7.21 5.84 -21.26
CA MET A 272 -7.35 7.05 -20.44
C MET A 272 -7.23 6.65 -18.95
N LEU A 273 -5.99 6.50 -18.46
CA LEU A 273 -5.73 5.97 -17.13
C LEU A 273 -5.46 7.06 -16.07
N GLY A 274 -5.70 8.32 -16.39
CA GLY A 274 -5.47 9.44 -15.51
C GLY A 274 -4.10 10.09 -15.71
N LYS A 275 -3.56 10.65 -14.63
CA LYS A 275 -2.32 11.44 -14.66
C LYS A 275 -1.13 10.67 -15.26
N LYS A 276 -1.00 9.38 -15.02
CA LYS A 276 0.10 8.54 -15.51
C LYS A 276 0.17 8.39 -17.03
N THR A 277 -0.94 8.60 -17.73
CA THR A 277 -1.03 8.59 -19.20
C THR A 277 -1.24 9.98 -19.79
N GLY A 278 -1.23 11.03 -18.96
CA GLY A 278 -1.50 12.39 -19.37
C GLY A 278 -3.00 12.68 -19.66
N GLN A 279 -3.83 11.66 -19.61
CA GLN A 279 -5.27 11.74 -19.89
C GLN A 279 -6.09 10.85 -18.98
N GLY A 280 -7.12 11.43 -18.37
CA GLY A 280 -8.13 10.79 -17.55
C GLY A 280 -9.42 11.60 -17.65
N PHE A 281 -10.06 11.89 -16.55
CA PHE A 281 -11.12 12.88 -16.48
C PHE A 281 -10.58 14.26 -16.85
N TYR A 282 -9.33 14.52 -16.45
CA TYR A 282 -8.59 15.72 -16.81
C TYR A 282 -7.49 15.41 -17.82
N LYS A 283 -7.00 16.50 -18.44
CA LYS A 283 -5.82 16.53 -19.28
C LYS A 283 -4.62 17.04 -18.48
N TYR A 284 -3.46 16.44 -18.69
CA TYR A 284 -2.24 16.78 -17.97
C TYR A 284 -1.11 17.10 -18.95
N ASP A 285 -0.29 18.10 -18.62
CA ASP A 285 0.95 18.39 -19.35
C ASP A 285 2.07 17.39 -18.99
N GLU A 286 3.21 17.49 -19.66
CA GLU A 286 4.38 16.64 -19.42
C GLU A 286 4.93 16.73 -17.98
N LYS A 287 4.62 17.82 -17.27
CA LYS A 287 4.99 18.02 -15.87
C LYS A 287 3.92 17.46 -14.90
N GLY A 288 2.83 16.97 -15.44
CA GLY A 288 1.70 16.43 -14.67
C GLY A 288 0.80 17.51 -14.07
N ASN A 289 0.80 18.75 -14.61
CA ASN A 289 -0.14 19.78 -14.22
C ASN A 289 -1.44 19.62 -15.01
N LYS A 290 -2.56 19.85 -14.33
CA LYS A 290 -3.89 19.80 -14.92
C LYS A 290 -4.09 21.01 -15.85
N ILE A 291 -4.43 20.77 -17.13
CA ILE A 291 -4.58 21.79 -18.17
C ILE A 291 -5.99 21.89 -18.78
N GLY A 292 -6.93 21.06 -18.32
CA GLY A 292 -8.31 21.04 -18.76
C GLY A 292 -9.00 19.73 -18.42
N SER A 293 -10.26 19.59 -18.81
CA SER A 293 -11.02 18.32 -18.68
C SER A 293 -11.31 17.69 -20.04
N ASN A 294 -11.70 16.40 -20.01
CA ASN A 294 -12.14 15.66 -21.20
C ASN A 294 -13.68 15.54 -21.28
N PHE A 295 -14.40 16.08 -20.30
CA PHE A 295 -15.86 16.03 -20.18
C PHE A 295 -16.46 17.40 -19.89
#